data_3fbf321586c775ed84415506677f30db
#
_entry.id   3fbf321586c775ed84415506677f30db
#
_cell.length_a   1.000
_cell.length_b   1.000
_cell.length_c   1.000
_cell.angle_alpha   90.00
_cell.angle_beta   90.00
_cell.angle_gamma   90.00
#
_symmetry.space_group_name_H-M   'P 1'
#
loop_
_entity.id
_entity.type
_entity.pdbx_description
1 polymer ?
#
loop_
_entity_poly.entity_id
_entity_poly.type
_entity_poly.pdbx_seq_one_letter_code
_entity_poly.pdbx_strand_id
1 'polypeptide(L)'
;MRIALAGNPNSGKTTMYNALTGKNEKVGNWAGVTVEKKEHPIRNIYCKNGEEFVAVDLPGAYSMSPFTAEESVTSEYINNEKPDAIINIVDATNLSRSLFFTTQLLELGIPVVVALNKSDVNKKKGNYYKRFLAFGKARMPCC
;
A
#
# COMPACT_ATOMS: atom_id res chain seq x y z
N MET A 1 -14.71 3.27 -4.36
CA MET A 1 -13.74 2.18 -4.30
C MET A 1 -12.64 2.55 -3.30
N ARG A 2 -12.29 1.63 -2.37
CA ARG A 2 -11.25 1.86 -1.36
C ARG A 2 -9.96 1.15 -1.72
N ILE A 3 -8.86 1.89 -1.74
CA ILE A 3 -7.52 1.39 -2.04
C ILE A 3 -6.64 1.55 -0.81
N ALA A 4 -6.21 0.44 -0.23
CA ALA A 4 -5.31 0.44 0.92
C ALA A 4 -3.84 0.57 0.45
N LEU A 5 -3.09 1.48 1.08
CA LEU A 5 -1.65 1.55 0.90
C LEU A 5 -0.98 0.79 2.05
N ALA A 6 -0.26 -0.25 1.71
CA ALA A 6 0.46 -1.10 2.63
C ALA A 6 1.96 -1.10 2.32
N GLY A 7 2.77 -1.51 3.26
CA GLY A 7 4.22 -1.62 3.06
C GLY A 7 4.98 -1.57 4.37
N ASN A 8 6.24 -1.95 4.32
CA ASN A 8 7.11 -1.91 5.48
C ASN A 8 7.34 -0.46 5.96
N PRO A 9 7.65 -0.25 7.24
CA PRO A 9 8.09 1.05 7.73
C PRO A 9 9.24 1.61 6.87
N ASN A 10 9.19 2.89 6.56
CA ASN A 10 10.17 3.60 5.72
C ASN A 10 10.28 3.12 4.26
N SER A 11 9.31 2.37 3.74
CA SER A 11 9.27 1.98 2.32
C SER A 11 8.96 3.13 1.36
N GLY A 12 8.54 4.29 1.88
CA GLY A 12 8.08 5.44 1.10
C GLY A 12 6.57 5.49 0.89
N LYS A 13 5.81 4.79 1.74
CA LYS A 13 4.35 4.72 1.70
C LYS A 13 3.70 6.10 1.82
N THR A 14 4.10 6.92 2.78
CA THR A 14 3.61 8.30 2.96
C THR A 14 3.90 9.17 1.73
N THR A 15 5.04 9.01 1.09
CA THR A 15 5.36 9.75 -0.14
C THR A 15 4.40 9.38 -1.27
N MET A 16 4.11 8.09 -1.43
CA MET A 16 3.14 7.61 -2.42
C MET A 16 1.72 8.11 -2.09
N TYR A 17 1.31 8.02 -0.84
CA TYR A 17 0.01 8.53 -0.37
C TYR A 17 -0.16 10.01 -0.71
N ASN A 18 0.82 10.85 -0.36
CA ASN A 18 0.79 12.28 -0.66
C ASN A 18 0.76 12.57 -2.17
N ALA A 19 1.45 11.78 -2.97
CA ALA A 19 1.41 11.92 -4.43
C ALA A 19 0.02 11.61 -4.99
N LEU A 20 -0.63 10.57 -4.51
CA LEU A 20 -1.96 10.15 -4.95
C LEU A 20 -3.06 11.11 -4.51
N THR A 21 -2.99 11.62 -3.29
CA THR A 21 -4.06 12.43 -2.66
C THR A 21 -3.84 13.94 -2.75
N GLY A 22 -2.62 14.39 -3.01
CA GLY A 22 -2.29 15.81 -3.14
C GLY A 22 -2.04 16.53 -1.80
N LYS A 23 -1.62 15.83 -0.76
CA LYS A 23 -1.22 16.38 0.56
C LYS A 23 -2.33 16.98 1.43
N ASN A 24 -3.60 16.79 1.15
CA ASN A 24 -4.67 17.27 2.02
C ASN A 24 -5.02 16.21 3.07
N GLU A 25 -4.57 16.39 4.30
CA GLU A 25 -4.72 15.38 5.34
C GLU A 25 -5.98 15.60 6.18
N LYS A 26 -6.92 14.64 6.13
CA LYS A 26 -7.83 14.42 7.25
C LYS A 26 -7.17 13.38 8.15
N VAL A 27 -6.73 13.79 9.31
CA VAL A 27 -6.08 12.94 10.28
C VAL A 27 -7.12 12.51 11.30
N GLY A 28 -7.29 11.23 11.51
CA GLY A 28 -8.00 10.62 12.62
C GLY A 28 -7.09 9.61 13.30
N ASN A 29 -7.55 8.95 14.35
CA ASN A 29 -6.84 7.82 14.94
C ASN A 29 -7.59 6.53 14.63
N TRP A 30 -6.85 5.42 14.49
CA TRP A 30 -7.45 4.10 14.45
C TRP A 30 -8.11 3.79 15.80
N ALA A 31 -9.25 3.11 15.77
CA ALA A 31 -10.00 2.80 16.99
C ALA A 31 -9.15 2.01 17.99
N GLY A 32 -9.09 2.52 19.23
CA GLY A 32 -8.40 1.85 20.34
C GLY A 32 -6.88 1.97 20.38
N VAL A 33 -6.26 2.68 19.44
CA VAL A 33 -4.80 2.88 19.39
C VAL A 33 -4.43 4.34 19.08
N THR A 34 -3.22 4.75 19.47
CA THR A 34 -2.68 6.09 19.19
C THR A 34 -2.04 6.21 17.79
N VAL A 35 -2.48 5.37 16.85
CA VAL A 35 -1.97 5.35 15.48
C VAL A 35 -2.86 6.20 14.59
N GLU A 36 -2.25 7.08 13.80
CA GLU A 36 -2.98 7.98 12.90
C GLU A 36 -3.65 7.22 11.76
N LYS A 37 -4.92 7.54 11.53
CA LYS A 37 -5.70 7.08 10.38
C LYS A 37 -5.77 8.18 9.33
N LYS A 38 -5.34 7.89 8.12
CA LYS A 38 -5.36 8.82 6.98
C LYS A 38 -6.19 8.22 5.86
N GLU A 39 -7.29 8.90 5.53
CA GLU A 39 -8.15 8.55 4.40
C GLU A 39 -8.41 9.79 3.54
N HIS A 40 -8.18 9.68 2.22
CA HIS A 40 -8.42 10.79 1.31
C HIS A 40 -8.83 10.34 -0.08
N PRO A 41 -9.63 11.13 -0.77
CA PRO A 41 -9.88 10.92 -2.19
C PRO A 41 -8.57 10.97 -2.99
N ILE A 42 -8.44 10.03 -3.93
CA ILE A 42 -7.36 10.07 -4.91
C ILE A 42 -7.65 11.18 -5.92
N ARG A 43 -6.62 11.89 -6.33
CA ARG A 43 -6.74 13.00 -7.29
C ARG A 43 -7.36 12.54 -8.60
N ASN A 44 -8.29 13.32 -9.15
CA ASN A 44 -9.02 13.02 -10.38
C ASN A 44 -8.12 12.73 -11.60
N ILE A 45 -6.89 13.24 -11.60
CA ILE A 45 -5.92 12.95 -12.68
C ILE A 45 -5.56 11.47 -12.80
N TYR A 46 -5.77 10.70 -11.73
CA TYR A 46 -5.53 9.24 -11.69
C TYR A 46 -6.81 8.42 -11.84
N CYS A 47 -7.97 9.07 -11.84
CA CYS A 47 -9.28 8.43 -11.96
C CYS A 47 -9.80 8.55 -13.39
N LYS A 48 -10.25 7.45 -13.97
CA LYS A 48 -10.92 7.45 -15.28
C LYS A 48 -12.43 7.48 -15.05
N ASN A 49 -13.16 8.10 -15.98
CA ASN A 49 -14.63 8.06 -16.04
C ASN A 49 -15.40 8.58 -14.81
N GLY A 50 -14.80 9.49 -14.02
CA GLY A 50 -15.48 10.07 -12.84
C GLY A 50 -15.64 9.11 -11.66
N GLU A 51 -14.93 8.00 -11.65
CA GLU A 51 -14.92 7.10 -10.51
C GLU A 51 -14.20 7.74 -9.31
N GLU A 52 -14.79 7.60 -8.12
CA GLU A 52 -14.18 8.08 -6.89
C GLU A 52 -13.39 6.94 -6.21
N PHE A 53 -12.11 7.18 -6.03
CA PHE A 53 -11.22 6.30 -5.27
C PHE A 53 -10.79 6.99 -3.98
N VAL A 54 -10.80 6.24 -2.89
CA VAL A 54 -10.31 6.70 -1.58
C VAL A 54 -9.06 5.91 -1.23
N ALA A 55 -7.97 6.62 -1.01
CA ALA A 55 -6.74 6.02 -0.50
C ALA A 55 -6.79 5.96 1.03
N VAL A 56 -6.47 4.81 1.59
CA VAL A 56 -6.33 4.58 3.03
C VAL A 56 -4.87 4.27 3.32
N ASP A 57 -4.22 5.12 4.13
CA ASP A 57 -2.84 4.89 4.55
C ASP A 57 -2.82 3.95 5.75
N LEU A 58 -2.34 2.73 5.56
CA LEU A 58 -2.18 1.78 6.66
C LEU A 58 -0.85 2.01 7.39
N PRO A 59 -0.78 1.73 8.69
CA PRO A 59 0.48 1.71 9.42
C PRO A 59 1.50 0.79 8.77
N GLY A 60 2.79 1.08 8.96
CA GLY A 60 3.85 0.22 8.44
C GLY A 60 3.86 -1.14 9.13
N ALA A 61 3.90 -2.20 8.34
CA ALA A 61 3.90 -3.57 8.82
C ALA A 61 4.95 -4.43 8.10
N TYR A 62 5.55 -5.35 8.82
CA TYR A 62 6.46 -6.35 8.27
C TYR A 62 5.77 -7.70 8.04
N SER A 63 4.64 -7.93 8.71
CA SER A 63 3.88 -9.17 8.69
C SER A 63 2.40 -8.92 8.95
N MET A 64 1.57 -9.84 8.49
CA MET A 64 0.15 -9.93 8.85
C MET A 64 -0.06 -10.58 10.23
N SER A 65 0.97 -11.16 10.81
CA SER A 65 0.96 -11.66 12.20
C SER A 65 1.28 -10.50 13.15
N PRO A 66 0.32 -10.04 13.95
CA PRO A 66 0.48 -8.82 14.73
C PRO A 66 1.38 -9.04 15.95
N PHE A 67 2.55 -8.41 15.95
CA PHE A 67 3.43 -8.27 17.11
C PHE A 67 3.45 -6.85 17.67
N THR A 68 3.04 -5.87 16.85
CA THR A 68 2.97 -4.46 17.23
C THR A 68 1.55 -3.92 17.07
N ALA A 69 1.24 -2.78 17.69
CA ALA A 69 -0.07 -2.12 17.53
C ALA A 69 -0.32 -1.74 16.06
N GLU A 70 0.72 -1.27 15.36
CA GLU A 70 0.65 -0.91 13.95
C GLU A 70 0.33 -2.11 13.05
N GLU A 71 0.96 -3.25 13.31
CA GLU A 71 0.69 -4.49 12.58
C GLU A 71 -0.71 -5.03 12.87
N SER A 72 -1.19 -4.89 14.13
CA SER A 72 -2.57 -5.24 14.50
C SER A 72 -3.58 -4.42 13.70
N VAL A 73 -3.40 -3.10 13.65
CA VAL A 73 -4.28 -2.19 12.90
C VAL A 73 -4.31 -2.56 11.41
N THR A 74 -3.13 -2.81 10.83
CA THR A 74 -3.02 -3.17 9.41
C THR A 74 -3.72 -4.51 9.13
N SER A 75 -3.48 -5.52 9.96
CA SER A 75 -4.09 -6.84 9.82
C SER A 75 -5.61 -6.80 9.99
N GLU A 76 -6.10 -6.13 11.03
CA GLU A 76 -7.53 -5.97 11.30
C GLU A 76 -8.25 -5.23 10.19
N TYR A 77 -7.66 -4.12 9.69
CA TYR A 77 -8.26 -3.37 8.59
C TYR A 77 -8.41 -4.23 7.34
N ILE A 78 -7.36 -4.91 6.91
CA ILE A 78 -7.39 -5.70 5.69
C ILE A 78 -8.37 -6.86 5.80
N ASN A 79 -8.44 -7.53 6.95
CA ASN A 79 -9.31 -8.68 7.18
C ASN A 79 -10.79 -8.30 7.32
N ASN A 80 -11.09 -7.19 8.01
CA ASN A 80 -12.45 -6.80 8.35
C ASN A 80 -13.08 -5.89 7.31
N GLU A 81 -12.34 -4.86 6.87
CA GLU A 81 -12.84 -3.85 5.92
C GLU A 81 -12.72 -4.29 4.46
N LYS A 82 -11.86 -5.27 4.17
CA LYS A 82 -11.67 -5.87 2.85
C LYS A 82 -11.60 -4.80 1.73
N PRO A 83 -10.52 -4.02 1.64
CA PRO A 83 -10.39 -3.00 0.62
C PRO A 83 -10.52 -3.61 -0.78
N ASP A 84 -10.98 -2.83 -1.75
CA ASP A 84 -11.16 -3.28 -3.13
C ASP A 84 -9.84 -3.62 -3.81
N ALA A 85 -8.75 -2.97 -3.40
CA ALA A 85 -7.40 -3.27 -3.85
C ALA A 85 -6.36 -2.81 -2.81
N ILE A 86 -5.17 -3.41 -2.87
CA ILE A 86 -4.02 -3.04 -2.04
C ILE A 86 -2.88 -2.59 -2.95
N ILE A 87 -2.31 -1.41 -2.68
CA ILE A 87 -1.03 -1.01 -3.23
C ILE A 87 0.04 -1.28 -2.18
N ASN A 88 0.86 -2.29 -2.41
CA ASN A 88 1.95 -2.64 -1.52
C ASN A 88 3.26 -1.96 -1.98
N ILE A 89 3.75 -1.02 -1.18
CA ILE A 89 4.97 -0.28 -1.45
C ILE A 89 6.16 -1.08 -0.93
N VAL A 90 6.98 -1.56 -1.86
CA VAL A 90 8.14 -2.41 -1.60
C VAL A 90 9.41 -1.61 -1.75
N ASP A 91 10.27 -1.68 -0.74
CA ASP A 91 11.61 -1.08 -0.78
C ASP A 91 12.54 -1.95 -1.63
N ALA A 92 12.90 -1.46 -2.81
CA ALA A 92 13.79 -2.17 -3.73
C ALA A 92 15.22 -2.37 -3.18
N THR A 93 15.61 -1.63 -2.14
CA THR A 93 16.92 -1.80 -1.50
C THR A 93 16.95 -2.96 -0.49
N ASN A 94 15.76 -3.45 -0.07
CA ASN A 94 15.62 -4.55 0.87
C ASN A 94 14.45 -5.47 0.47
N LEU A 95 14.60 -6.12 -0.68
CA LEU A 95 13.52 -6.91 -1.29
C LEU A 95 13.09 -8.11 -0.45
N SER A 96 14.04 -8.87 0.08
CA SER A 96 13.74 -10.10 0.82
C SER A 96 12.77 -9.86 1.96
N ARG A 97 13.03 -8.81 2.74
CA ARG A 97 12.20 -8.42 3.88
C ARG A 97 10.84 -7.88 3.44
N SER A 98 10.82 -7.12 2.35
CA SER A 98 9.59 -6.51 1.82
C SER A 98 8.68 -7.54 1.15
N LEU A 99 9.24 -8.52 0.47
CA LEU A 99 8.49 -9.56 -0.23
C LEU A 99 7.81 -10.55 0.72
N PHE A 100 8.33 -10.76 1.91
CA PHE A 100 7.67 -11.60 2.92
C PHE A 100 6.27 -11.09 3.25
N PHE A 101 6.12 -9.81 3.49
CA PHE A 101 4.81 -9.19 3.71
C PHE A 101 3.93 -9.25 2.46
N THR A 102 4.53 -9.07 1.28
CA THR A 102 3.83 -9.18 -0.01
C THR A 102 3.18 -10.54 -0.21
N THR A 103 3.90 -11.63 0.10
CA THR A 103 3.35 -13.00 -0.04
C THR A 103 2.13 -13.20 0.83
N GLN A 104 2.15 -12.73 2.07
CA GLN A 104 1.01 -12.79 2.97
C GLN A 104 -0.20 -12.00 2.47
N LEU A 105 0.02 -10.81 1.89
CA LEU A 105 -1.07 -10.02 1.28
C LEU A 105 -1.71 -10.75 0.08
N LEU A 106 -0.92 -11.44 -0.73
CA LEU A 106 -1.41 -12.19 -1.89
C LEU A 106 -2.31 -13.39 -1.50
N GLU A 107 -2.06 -13.99 -0.33
CA GLU A 107 -2.86 -15.10 0.20
C GLU A 107 -4.28 -14.69 0.60
N LEU A 108 -4.53 -13.41 0.83
CA LEU A 108 -5.85 -12.90 1.24
C LEU A 108 -6.89 -12.83 0.11
N GLY A 109 -6.47 -13.06 -1.13
CA GLY A 109 -7.35 -13.04 -2.30
C GLY A 109 -7.83 -11.65 -2.73
N ILE A 110 -7.31 -10.58 -2.13
CA ILE A 110 -7.56 -9.20 -2.53
C ILE A 110 -6.57 -8.83 -3.66
N PRO A 111 -7.00 -8.07 -4.68
CA PRO A 111 -6.08 -7.59 -5.71
C PRO A 111 -4.92 -6.78 -5.12
N VAL A 112 -3.69 -7.19 -5.39
CA VAL A 112 -2.47 -6.51 -4.90
C VAL A 112 -1.66 -5.98 -6.06
N VAL A 113 -1.34 -4.69 -6.02
CA VAL A 113 -0.38 -4.03 -6.91
C VAL A 113 0.90 -3.78 -6.14
N VAL A 114 2.01 -4.32 -6.61
CA VAL A 114 3.33 -4.10 -5.99
C VAL A 114 4.01 -2.90 -6.64
N ALA A 115 4.26 -1.86 -5.86
CA ALA A 115 4.98 -0.67 -6.26
C ALA A 115 6.42 -0.69 -5.73
N LEU A 116 7.39 -0.92 -6.61
CA LEU A 116 8.81 -0.89 -6.26
C LEU A 116 9.27 0.56 -6.11
N ASN A 117 9.60 0.94 -4.88
CA ASN A 117 10.15 2.25 -4.55
C ASN A 117 11.67 2.19 -4.33
N LYS A 118 12.33 3.36 -4.31
CA LYS A 118 13.78 3.51 -4.15
C LYS A 118 14.61 2.77 -5.20
N SER A 119 14.03 2.51 -6.37
CA SER A 119 14.70 1.82 -7.47
C SER A 119 15.88 2.61 -8.07
N ASP A 120 15.89 3.93 -7.91
CA ASP A 120 16.97 4.84 -8.27
C ASP A 120 18.25 4.57 -7.47
N VAL A 121 18.11 4.22 -6.17
CA VAL A 121 19.23 3.82 -5.31
C VAL A 121 19.86 2.53 -5.82
N ASN A 122 19.05 1.58 -6.27
CA ASN A 122 19.53 0.32 -6.83
C ASN A 122 20.16 0.47 -8.21
N LYS A 123 19.69 1.41 -9.04
CA LYS A 123 20.33 1.73 -10.32
C LYS A 123 21.79 2.17 -10.15
N LYS A 124 22.06 2.97 -9.12
CA LYS A 124 23.43 3.35 -8.77
C LYS A 124 24.32 2.18 -8.38
N LYS A 125 23.71 1.06 -7.95
CA LYS A 125 24.38 -0.22 -7.62
C LYS A 125 24.40 -1.23 -8.77
N GLY A 126 23.92 -0.86 -9.98
CA GLY A 126 23.89 -1.73 -11.16
C GLY A 126 22.70 -2.70 -11.23
N ASN A 127 21.76 -2.60 -10.33
CA ASN A 127 20.56 -3.44 -10.30
C ASN A 127 19.38 -2.73 -10.99
N TYR A 128 18.78 -3.36 -12.00
CA TYR A 128 17.64 -2.83 -12.74
C TYR A 128 16.39 -3.65 -12.45
N TYR A 129 15.32 -3.02 -11.93
CA TYR A 129 14.01 -3.64 -11.75
C TYR A 129 12.95 -2.91 -12.56
N LYS A 130 11.97 -3.64 -13.12
CA LYS A 130 10.75 -3.04 -13.67
C LYS A 130 9.93 -2.43 -12.53
N ARG A 131 9.42 -1.22 -12.72
CA ARG A 131 8.84 -0.39 -11.65
C ARG A 131 7.52 -0.88 -11.07
N PHE A 132 6.76 -1.70 -11.79
CA PHE A 132 5.46 -2.18 -11.36
C PHE A 132 5.25 -3.64 -11.74
N LEU A 133 4.80 -4.43 -10.77
CA LEU A 133 4.33 -5.78 -10.96
C LEU A 133 2.93 -5.86 -10.35
N ALA A 134 1.92 -6.21 -11.13
CA ALA A 134 0.58 -6.49 -10.64
C ALA A 134 0.42 -8.00 -10.47
N PHE A 135 0.01 -8.43 -9.28
CA PHE A 135 -0.30 -9.81 -8.97
C PHE A 135 -1.74 -9.89 -8.44
N GLY A 136 -2.51 -10.84 -8.93
CA GLY A 136 -3.84 -11.12 -8.40
C GLY A 136 -4.75 -11.81 -9.41
N LYS A 137 -5.69 -12.63 -8.90
CA LYS A 137 -6.75 -13.31 -9.65
C LYS A 137 -7.89 -12.37 -10.11
N ALA A 138 -7.66 -11.11 -10.32
CA ALA A 138 -8.67 -10.21 -10.85
C ALA A 138 -8.40 -9.97 -12.34
N ARG A 139 -9.39 -10.27 -13.18
CA ARG A 139 -9.47 -9.75 -14.54
C ARG A 139 -9.42 -8.22 -14.43
N MET A 140 -8.25 -7.65 -14.66
CA MET A 140 -8.22 -6.23 -14.98
C MET A 140 -8.89 -6.07 -16.34
N PRO A 141 -9.85 -5.14 -16.48
CA PRO A 141 -10.28 -4.76 -17.83
C PRO A 141 -9.05 -4.24 -18.55
N CYS A 142 -8.75 -4.85 -19.68
CA CYS A 142 -7.69 -4.42 -20.57
C CYS A 142 -7.88 -2.94 -20.92
N CYS A 143 -6.89 -2.15 -20.63
CA CYS A 143 -6.64 -0.87 -21.31
C CYS A 143 -5.40 -1.01 -22.17
#